data_1c4527ff2da364b8063685c32a0f7c81
#
_entry.id   1c4527ff2da364b8063685c32a0f7c81
#
_cell.length_a   1.000
_cell.length_b   1.000
_cell.length_c   1.000
_cell.angle_alpha   90.00
_cell.angle_beta   90.00
_cell.angle_gamma   90.00
#
_symmetry.space_group_name_H-M   'P 1'
#
loop_
_entity.id
_entity.type
_entity.pdbx_description
1 polymer ?
#
loop_
_entity_poly.entity_id
_entity_poly.type
_entity_poly.pdbx_seq_one_letter_code
_entity_poly.pdbx_strand_id
1 'polypeptide(L)'
;VTGIKMNIYLVRHTKPDVDAGVCYGLTDIDVADSFEAELCLLKDKIAHISQPLVFSSPLKRCSKLAEQLAAHLDATHVKTDVRLSELNFGDWELQNWADIPQGVVEEWTDDHIKQAPPNGESYIDLHHRAKQFFEELKSNQEGRHALVVTHAGVIRALVAEAMNLPLREACKVEVGYGSVTRIIIEDGVTQVAFVNR
;
A
#
# COMPACT_ATOMS: atom_id res chain seq x y z
N VAL A 1 24.70 19.14 -13.82
CA VAL A 1 23.74 18.10 -14.17
C VAL A 1 22.78 17.99 -13.01
N THR A 2 21.58 18.57 -13.14
CA THR A 2 20.53 18.40 -12.10
C THR A 2 20.12 16.94 -12.11
N GLY A 3 20.34 16.26 -10.99
CA GLY A 3 19.98 14.87 -10.80
C GLY A 3 18.47 14.64 -11.03
N ILE A 4 18.14 13.43 -11.48
CA ILE A 4 16.74 13.03 -11.65
C ILE A 4 16.12 12.86 -10.27
N LYS A 5 15.11 13.68 -9.99
CA LYS A 5 14.33 13.59 -8.75
C LYS A 5 12.96 12.99 -9.02
N MET A 6 12.67 11.89 -8.36
CA MET A 6 11.37 11.22 -8.39
C MET A 6 10.69 11.30 -7.04
N ASN A 7 9.42 11.65 -7.02
CA ASN A 7 8.58 11.62 -5.84
C ASN A 7 7.57 10.47 -5.97
N ILE A 8 7.54 9.58 -5.00
CA ILE A 8 6.61 8.46 -4.94
C ILE A 8 5.63 8.72 -3.80
N TYR A 9 4.35 8.82 -4.13
CA TYR A 9 3.26 9.01 -3.19
C TYR A 9 2.53 7.67 -3.03
N LEU A 10 2.67 7.04 -1.88
CA LEU A 10 1.98 5.81 -1.52
C LEU A 10 0.67 6.19 -0.83
N VAL A 11 -0.45 5.81 -1.40
CA VAL A 11 -1.79 6.10 -0.88
C VAL A 11 -2.42 4.79 -0.40
N ARG A 12 -2.79 4.72 0.88
CA ARG A 12 -3.62 3.63 1.36
C ARG A 12 -5.07 3.84 0.89
N HIS A 13 -5.71 2.77 0.40
CA HIS A 13 -7.12 2.81 0.04
C HIS A 13 -8.00 3.39 1.17
N THR A 14 -9.19 3.87 0.83
CA THR A 14 -10.21 4.32 1.77
C THR A 14 -10.79 3.15 2.56
N LYS A 15 -11.64 3.43 3.56
CA LYS A 15 -12.28 2.39 4.36
C LYS A 15 -13.02 1.39 3.45
N PRO A 16 -12.75 0.08 3.60
CA PRO A 16 -13.48 -0.95 2.86
C PRO A 16 -14.83 -1.27 3.53
N ASP A 17 -15.76 -1.83 2.74
CA ASP A 17 -17.06 -2.30 3.21
C ASP A 17 -16.93 -3.67 3.87
N VAL A 18 -16.43 -3.67 5.09
CA VAL A 18 -16.22 -4.87 5.91
C VAL A 18 -16.47 -4.54 7.38
N ASP A 19 -17.06 -5.49 8.11
CA ASP A 19 -17.32 -5.33 9.53
C ASP A 19 -16.03 -5.27 10.35
N ALA A 20 -16.08 -4.52 11.44
CA ALA A 20 -14.97 -4.43 12.37
C ALA A 20 -14.61 -5.82 12.94
N GLY A 21 -13.31 -6.10 13.01
CA GLY A 21 -12.79 -7.36 13.53
C GLY A 21 -12.76 -8.51 12.53
N VAL A 22 -13.20 -8.33 11.29
CA VAL A 22 -13.07 -9.32 10.22
C VAL A 22 -11.66 -9.27 9.63
N CYS A 23 -11.02 -10.44 9.52
CA CYS A 23 -9.75 -10.60 8.83
C CYS A 23 -9.95 -10.50 7.32
N TYR A 24 -9.20 -9.65 6.66
CA TYR A 24 -9.17 -9.54 5.20
C TYR A 24 -7.80 -9.06 4.72
N GLY A 25 -7.45 -9.43 3.53
CA GLY A 25 -6.22 -9.01 2.87
C GLY A 25 -6.37 -9.10 1.36
N LEU A 26 -6.23 -10.30 0.80
CA LEU A 26 -6.35 -10.54 -0.64
C LEU A 26 -7.81 -10.57 -1.12
N THR A 27 -8.78 -10.81 -0.24
CA THR A 27 -10.20 -10.78 -0.60
C THR A 27 -10.58 -9.43 -1.20
N ASP A 28 -11.29 -9.46 -2.31
CA ASP A 28 -11.66 -8.27 -3.08
C ASP A 28 -12.89 -7.57 -2.51
N ILE A 29 -12.70 -6.91 -1.37
CA ILE A 29 -13.73 -6.11 -0.69
C ILE A 29 -13.82 -4.73 -1.36
N ASP A 30 -15.05 -4.27 -1.57
CA ASP A 30 -15.34 -2.96 -2.17
C ASP A 30 -15.16 -1.81 -1.17
N VAL A 31 -15.33 -0.58 -1.62
CA VAL A 31 -15.28 0.63 -0.81
C VAL A 31 -16.54 0.77 0.05
N ALA A 32 -16.40 1.36 1.24
CA ALA A 32 -17.52 1.67 2.12
C ALA A 32 -18.29 2.94 1.67
N ASP A 33 -19.45 3.21 2.28
CA ASP A 33 -20.28 4.38 2.00
C ASP A 33 -19.56 5.73 2.23
N SER A 34 -18.49 5.74 3.03
CA SER A 34 -17.65 6.90 3.28
C SER A 34 -16.72 7.28 2.11
N PHE A 35 -16.71 6.51 1.03
CA PHE A 35 -15.75 6.64 -0.07
C PHE A 35 -15.66 8.06 -0.64
N GLU A 36 -16.81 8.68 -0.97
CA GLU A 36 -16.83 10.01 -1.58
C GLU A 36 -16.27 11.09 -0.65
N ALA A 37 -16.56 11.02 0.64
CA ALA A 37 -16.03 11.96 1.63
C ALA A 37 -14.52 11.81 1.81
N GLU A 38 -14.02 10.56 1.89
CA GLU A 38 -12.59 10.26 2.01
C GLU A 38 -11.84 10.65 0.72
N LEU A 39 -12.45 10.41 -0.45
CA LEU A 39 -11.90 10.81 -1.75
C LEU A 39 -11.72 12.34 -1.85
N CYS A 40 -12.69 13.10 -1.38
CA CYS A 40 -12.60 14.57 -1.35
C CYS A 40 -11.38 15.04 -0.54
N LEU A 41 -11.19 14.49 0.67
CA LEU A 41 -10.03 14.80 1.50
C LEU A 41 -8.71 14.40 0.86
N LEU A 42 -8.67 13.25 0.19
CA LEU A 42 -7.48 12.80 -0.53
C LEU A 42 -7.11 13.70 -1.69
N LYS A 43 -8.10 14.16 -2.48
CA LYS A 43 -7.88 15.10 -3.58
C LYS A 43 -7.17 16.37 -3.10
N ASP A 44 -7.58 16.90 -1.95
CA ASP A 44 -6.93 18.08 -1.36
C ASP A 44 -5.47 17.81 -0.96
N LYS A 45 -5.19 16.65 -0.37
CA LYS A 45 -3.82 16.26 0.04
C LYS A 45 -2.85 16.16 -1.13
N ILE A 46 -3.32 15.74 -2.31
CA ILE A 46 -2.48 15.46 -3.48
C ILE A 46 -2.60 16.50 -4.60
N ALA A 47 -3.39 17.55 -4.42
CA ALA A 47 -3.68 18.57 -5.45
C ALA A 47 -2.42 19.24 -6.06
N HIS A 48 -1.29 19.19 -5.34
CA HIS A 48 -0.01 19.74 -5.80
C HIS A 48 0.77 18.81 -6.76
N ILE A 49 0.29 17.57 -6.96
CA ILE A 49 0.92 16.59 -7.85
C ILE A 49 0.40 16.80 -9.27
N SER A 50 1.28 16.93 -10.23
CA SER A 50 0.92 17.13 -11.63
C SER A 50 1.31 15.93 -12.48
N GLN A 51 0.35 15.41 -13.24
CA GLN A 51 0.53 14.35 -14.24
C GLN A 51 1.42 13.16 -13.77
N PRO A 52 1.08 12.52 -12.64
CA PRO A 52 1.88 11.40 -12.15
C PRO A 52 1.71 10.13 -13.01
N LEU A 53 2.70 9.25 -12.94
CA LEU A 53 2.47 7.85 -13.26
C LEU A 53 1.58 7.25 -12.17
N VAL A 54 0.46 6.62 -12.52
CA VAL A 54 -0.45 6.04 -11.53
C VAL A 54 -0.42 4.53 -11.58
N PHE A 55 -0.17 3.93 -10.42
CA PHE A 55 -0.17 2.48 -10.21
C PHE A 55 -1.21 2.11 -9.16
N SER A 56 -1.80 0.94 -9.28
CA SER A 56 -2.80 0.44 -8.34
C SER A 56 -2.70 -1.05 -8.10
N SER A 57 -2.94 -1.45 -6.84
CA SER A 57 -3.37 -2.81 -6.55
C SER A 57 -4.61 -3.18 -7.39
N PRO A 58 -4.77 -4.43 -7.84
CA PRO A 58 -5.95 -4.86 -8.60
C PRO A 58 -7.24 -4.91 -7.78
N LEU A 59 -7.15 -4.87 -6.43
CA LEU A 59 -8.32 -4.97 -5.55
C LEU A 59 -9.21 -3.72 -5.65
N LYS A 60 -10.54 -3.91 -5.69
CA LYS A 60 -11.54 -2.85 -5.96
C LYS A 60 -11.36 -1.61 -5.10
N ARG A 61 -11.08 -1.76 -3.80
CA ARG A 61 -10.87 -0.65 -2.88
C ARG A 61 -9.68 0.24 -3.25
N CYS A 62 -8.71 -0.30 -4.00
CA CYS A 62 -7.60 0.46 -4.57
C CYS A 62 -7.88 0.95 -5.98
N SER A 63 -8.36 0.09 -6.89
CA SER A 63 -8.54 0.44 -8.30
C SER A 63 -9.58 1.55 -8.48
N LYS A 64 -10.70 1.49 -7.77
CA LYS A 64 -11.71 2.57 -7.80
C LYS A 64 -11.14 3.91 -7.32
N LEU A 65 -10.35 3.90 -6.25
CA LEU A 65 -9.69 5.10 -5.76
C LEU A 65 -8.67 5.62 -6.76
N ALA A 66 -7.82 4.74 -7.30
CA ALA A 66 -6.79 5.10 -8.26
C ALA A 66 -7.35 5.76 -9.52
N GLU A 67 -8.45 5.25 -10.06
CA GLU A 67 -9.15 5.82 -11.23
C GLU A 67 -9.62 7.25 -10.94
N GLN A 68 -10.23 7.49 -9.77
CA GLN A 68 -10.72 8.81 -9.38
C GLN A 68 -9.58 9.81 -9.14
N LEU A 69 -8.48 9.37 -8.53
CA LEU A 69 -7.31 10.20 -8.30
C LEU A 69 -6.55 10.49 -9.61
N ALA A 70 -6.44 9.51 -10.50
CA ALA A 70 -5.84 9.69 -11.83
C ALA A 70 -6.61 10.75 -12.65
N ALA A 71 -7.93 10.65 -12.67
CA ALA A 71 -8.78 11.65 -13.35
C ALA A 71 -8.61 13.05 -12.74
N HIS A 72 -8.51 13.18 -11.43
CA HIS A 72 -8.30 14.45 -10.72
C HIS A 72 -6.94 15.10 -11.05
N LEU A 73 -5.91 14.29 -11.30
CA LEU A 73 -4.53 14.74 -11.54
C LEU A 73 -4.16 14.77 -13.03
N ASP A 74 -5.14 14.65 -13.92
CA ASP A 74 -4.94 14.60 -15.38
C ASP A 74 -3.90 13.54 -15.81
N ALA A 75 -3.87 12.42 -15.09
CA ALA A 75 -3.01 11.29 -15.45
C ALA A 75 -3.63 10.51 -16.64
N THR A 76 -2.77 10.00 -17.52
CA THR A 76 -3.22 9.38 -18.79
C THR A 76 -3.89 8.03 -18.59
N HIS A 77 -3.43 7.24 -17.62
CA HIS A 77 -3.96 5.89 -17.34
C HIS A 77 -3.48 5.38 -15.98
N VAL A 78 -4.18 4.36 -15.46
CA VAL A 78 -3.80 3.60 -14.26
C VAL A 78 -3.18 2.27 -14.68
N LYS A 79 -1.97 1.99 -14.20
CA LYS A 79 -1.32 0.68 -14.37
C LYS A 79 -1.62 -0.20 -13.15
N THR A 80 -2.28 -1.32 -13.38
CA THR A 80 -2.54 -2.31 -12.32
C THR A 80 -1.35 -3.25 -12.17
N ASP A 81 -0.93 -3.51 -10.92
CA ASP A 81 0.15 -4.43 -10.62
C ASP A 81 -0.21 -5.33 -9.43
N VAL A 82 -0.17 -6.64 -9.64
CA VAL A 82 -0.53 -7.65 -8.62
C VAL A 82 0.43 -7.64 -7.42
N ARG A 83 1.67 -7.19 -7.60
CA ARG A 83 2.67 -7.07 -6.54
C ARG A 83 2.27 -6.04 -5.48
N LEU A 84 1.31 -5.17 -5.79
CA LEU A 84 0.74 -4.16 -4.89
C LEU A 84 -0.46 -4.67 -4.07
N SER A 85 -0.86 -5.94 -4.23
CA SER A 85 -1.95 -6.54 -3.45
C SER A 85 -1.58 -6.66 -1.96
N GLU A 86 -2.60 -6.64 -1.08
CA GLU A 86 -2.40 -6.83 0.36
C GLU A 86 -1.95 -8.26 0.69
N LEU A 87 -1.54 -8.48 1.92
CA LEU A 87 -1.17 -9.78 2.44
C LEU A 87 -2.33 -10.77 2.25
N ASN A 88 -2.01 -11.95 1.73
CA ASN A 88 -2.96 -13.05 1.66
C ASN A 88 -3.04 -13.73 3.03
N PHE A 89 -4.15 -13.57 3.74
CA PHE A 89 -4.38 -14.24 5.02
C PHE A 89 -4.94 -15.66 4.87
N GLY A 90 -5.03 -16.18 3.64
CA GLY A 90 -5.41 -17.56 3.36
C GLY A 90 -6.75 -17.95 3.98
N ASP A 91 -6.76 -19.06 4.72
CA ASP A 91 -7.99 -19.60 5.31
C ASP A 91 -8.61 -18.72 6.41
N TRP A 92 -7.89 -17.72 6.90
CA TRP A 92 -8.42 -16.78 7.89
C TRP A 92 -9.26 -15.66 7.28
N GLU A 93 -9.18 -15.47 5.98
CA GLU A 93 -9.92 -14.38 5.32
C GLU A 93 -11.44 -14.54 5.49
N LEU A 94 -12.12 -13.42 5.76
CA LEU A 94 -13.54 -13.30 6.04
C LEU A 94 -14.01 -13.94 7.37
N GLN A 95 -13.10 -14.42 8.20
CA GLN A 95 -13.41 -14.82 9.57
C GLN A 95 -13.22 -13.63 10.52
N ASN A 96 -13.99 -13.60 11.61
CA ASN A 96 -13.70 -12.69 12.69
C ASN A 96 -12.44 -13.14 13.42
N TRP A 97 -11.52 -12.24 13.73
CA TRP A 97 -10.29 -12.56 14.47
C TRP A 97 -10.56 -13.28 15.79
N ALA A 98 -11.71 -12.98 16.45
CA ALA A 98 -12.12 -13.64 17.68
C ALA A 98 -12.53 -15.12 17.49
N ASP A 99 -12.90 -15.51 16.27
CA ASP A 99 -13.35 -16.87 15.94
C ASP A 99 -12.18 -17.77 15.51
N ILE A 100 -11.03 -17.19 15.17
CA ILE A 100 -9.82 -17.95 14.86
C ILE A 100 -9.20 -18.44 16.17
N PRO A 101 -8.80 -19.74 16.28
CA PRO A 101 -8.21 -20.27 17.51
C PRO A 101 -7.02 -19.41 17.98
N GLN A 102 -7.13 -18.85 19.19
CA GLN A 102 -6.17 -17.86 19.68
C GLN A 102 -4.73 -18.38 19.75
N GLY A 103 -4.53 -19.64 20.11
CA GLY A 103 -3.19 -20.25 20.13
C GLY A 103 -2.52 -20.25 18.76
N VAL A 104 -3.29 -20.41 17.68
CA VAL A 104 -2.77 -20.36 16.30
C VAL A 104 -2.43 -18.93 15.90
N VAL A 105 -3.26 -17.95 16.31
CA VAL A 105 -3.00 -16.52 16.05
C VAL A 105 -1.77 -16.05 16.84
N GLU A 106 -1.63 -16.46 18.09
CA GLU A 106 -0.48 -16.12 18.92
C GLU A 106 0.83 -16.68 18.33
N GLU A 107 0.83 -17.94 17.92
CA GLU A 107 1.99 -18.57 17.28
C GLU A 107 2.40 -17.82 15.99
N TRP A 108 1.43 -17.44 15.17
CA TRP A 108 1.68 -16.64 13.98
C TRP A 108 2.19 -15.23 14.34
N THR A 109 1.60 -14.58 15.33
CA THR A 109 1.97 -13.22 15.76
C THR A 109 3.41 -13.16 16.25
N ASP A 110 3.90 -14.22 16.89
CA ASP A 110 5.29 -14.30 17.41
C ASP A 110 6.32 -14.23 16.28
N ASP A 111 6.02 -14.75 15.10
CA ASP A 111 6.92 -14.67 13.93
C ASP A 111 6.16 -14.45 12.59
N HIS A 112 5.18 -13.54 12.57
CA HIS A 112 4.39 -13.19 11.36
C HIS A 112 5.23 -12.69 10.19
N ILE A 113 6.50 -12.35 10.43
CA ILE A 113 7.43 -11.97 9.35
C ILE A 113 7.72 -13.17 8.46
N LYS A 114 7.95 -14.35 9.06
CA LYS A 114 8.37 -15.56 8.35
C LYS A 114 7.26 -16.60 8.22
N GLN A 115 6.30 -16.58 9.13
CA GLN A 115 5.19 -17.53 9.13
C GLN A 115 4.02 -16.97 8.32
N ALA A 116 3.43 -17.84 7.50
CA ALA A 116 2.21 -17.54 6.77
C ALA A 116 0.99 -18.10 7.50
N PRO A 117 -0.18 -17.44 7.42
CA PRO A 117 -1.45 -18.09 7.74
C PRO A 117 -1.65 -19.33 6.87
N PRO A 118 -2.48 -20.31 7.29
CA PRO A 118 -2.77 -21.49 6.46
C PRO A 118 -3.24 -21.10 5.05
N ASN A 119 -2.57 -21.62 4.01
CA ASN A 119 -2.80 -21.28 2.60
C ASN A 119 -2.65 -19.79 2.26
N GLY A 120 -1.94 -19.04 3.09
CA GLY A 120 -1.69 -17.62 2.93
C GLY A 120 -0.24 -17.30 2.58
N GLU A 121 0.13 -16.05 2.84
CA GLU A 121 1.43 -15.46 2.51
C GLU A 121 2.12 -14.97 3.79
N SER A 122 3.44 -15.16 3.90
CA SER A 122 4.22 -14.54 4.97
C SER A 122 4.50 -13.06 4.66
N TYR A 123 4.80 -12.26 5.69
CA TYR A 123 5.11 -10.85 5.45
C TYR A 123 6.41 -10.65 4.66
N ILE A 124 7.37 -11.57 4.77
CA ILE A 124 8.59 -11.52 3.97
C ILE A 124 8.31 -11.78 2.48
N ASP A 125 7.33 -12.63 2.15
CA ASP A 125 6.93 -12.86 0.75
C ASP A 125 6.28 -11.60 0.17
N LEU A 126 5.38 -10.96 0.93
CA LEU A 126 4.82 -9.65 0.55
C LEU A 126 5.93 -8.62 0.32
N HIS A 127 6.89 -8.53 1.24
CA HIS A 127 8.02 -7.60 1.11
C HIS A 127 8.82 -7.86 -0.18
N HIS A 128 9.11 -9.13 -0.50
CA HIS A 128 9.85 -9.48 -1.70
C HIS A 128 9.16 -8.99 -2.98
N ARG A 129 7.83 -9.22 -3.13
CA ARG A 129 7.11 -8.76 -4.31
C ARG A 129 6.96 -7.24 -4.36
N ALA A 130 6.71 -6.58 -3.22
CA ALA A 130 6.64 -5.13 -3.14
C ALA A 130 7.99 -4.48 -3.48
N LYS A 131 9.10 -5.05 -3.00
CA LYS A 131 10.47 -4.61 -3.34
C LYS A 131 10.75 -4.72 -4.83
N GLN A 132 10.38 -5.82 -5.48
CA GLN A 132 10.55 -5.96 -6.93
C GLN A 132 9.83 -4.86 -7.70
N PHE A 133 8.61 -4.52 -7.33
CA PHE A 133 7.87 -3.39 -7.90
C PHE A 133 8.61 -2.07 -7.66
N PHE A 134 9.09 -1.84 -6.44
CA PHE A 134 9.77 -0.61 -6.06
C PHE A 134 11.10 -0.40 -6.83
N GLU A 135 11.90 -1.45 -6.99
CA GLU A 135 13.16 -1.38 -7.76
C GLU A 135 12.89 -1.12 -9.25
N GLU A 136 11.85 -1.73 -9.80
CA GLU A 136 11.43 -1.44 -11.18
C GLU A 136 10.97 0.02 -11.33
N LEU A 137 10.18 0.53 -10.38
CA LEU A 137 9.73 1.91 -10.37
C LEU A 137 10.91 2.89 -10.25
N LYS A 138 11.90 2.60 -9.42
CA LYS A 138 13.12 3.40 -9.26
C LYS A 138 13.95 3.47 -10.54
N SER A 139 13.97 2.40 -11.33
CA SER A 139 14.69 2.35 -12.60
C SER A 139 13.95 3.06 -13.74
N ASN A 140 12.65 3.32 -13.56
CA ASN A 140 11.83 4.02 -14.54
C ASN A 140 12.05 5.55 -14.43
N GLN A 141 12.64 6.14 -15.46
CA GLN A 141 12.94 7.57 -15.52
C GLN A 141 11.89 8.40 -16.26
N GLU A 142 10.75 7.79 -16.62
CA GLU A 142 9.73 8.46 -17.45
C GLU A 142 8.90 9.53 -16.71
N GLY A 143 8.94 9.57 -15.37
CA GLY A 143 8.12 10.50 -14.60
C GLY A 143 8.83 11.09 -13.39
N ARG A 144 8.46 12.34 -13.04
CA ARG A 144 8.91 13.00 -11.81
C ARG A 144 8.07 12.64 -10.59
N HIS A 145 6.85 12.15 -10.82
CA HIS A 145 5.88 11.79 -9.79
C HIS A 145 5.26 10.43 -10.10
N ALA A 146 5.19 9.56 -9.10
CA ALA A 146 4.40 8.34 -9.14
C ALA A 146 3.39 8.37 -7.99
N LEU A 147 2.15 8.00 -8.28
CA LEU A 147 1.07 7.78 -7.32
C LEU A 147 0.79 6.29 -7.28
N VAL A 148 0.93 5.67 -6.13
CA VAL A 148 0.76 4.23 -5.93
C VAL A 148 -0.36 4.00 -4.92
N VAL A 149 -1.51 3.51 -5.38
CA VAL A 149 -2.67 3.21 -4.53
C VAL A 149 -2.62 1.74 -4.12
N THR A 150 -2.45 1.50 -2.83
CA THR A 150 -2.19 0.18 -2.30
C THR A 150 -2.70 0.03 -0.85
N HIS A 151 -2.11 -0.83 -0.06
CA HIS A 151 -2.55 -1.29 1.25
C HIS A 151 -1.50 -1.02 2.33
N ALA A 152 -1.91 -1.07 3.60
CA ALA A 152 -1.04 -0.79 4.73
C ALA A 152 0.18 -1.72 4.79
N GLY A 153 0.00 -3.02 4.54
CA GLY A 153 1.10 -4.00 4.55
C GLY A 153 2.17 -3.68 3.51
N VAL A 154 1.76 -3.35 2.29
CA VAL A 154 2.67 -2.96 1.21
C VAL A 154 3.38 -1.64 1.52
N ILE A 155 2.64 -0.63 2.00
CA ILE A 155 3.24 0.68 2.36
C ILE A 155 4.31 0.50 3.43
N ARG A 156 4.03 -0.25 4.50
CA ARG A 156 5.01 -0.57 5.55
C ARG A 156 6.26 -1.27 5.01
N ALA A 157 6.08 -2.24 4.10
CA ALA A 157 7.18 -2.94 3.46
C ALA A 157 8.06 -1.99 2.63
N LEU A 158 7.45 -1.08 1.87
CA LEU A 158 8.17 -0.09 1.07
C LEU A 158 8.86 0.99 1.92
N VAL A 159 8.26 1.39 3.05
CA VAL A 159 8.91 2.27 4.03
C VAL A 159 10.13 1.58 4.66
N ALA A 160 10.01 0.29 5.01
CA ALA A 160 11.14 -0.49 5.51
C ALA A 160 12.30 -0.52 4.50
N GLU A 161 12.00 -0.79 3.24
CA GLU A 161 12.98 -0.81 2.16
C GLU A 161 13.65 0.57 1.97
N ALA A 162 12.84 1.64 1.94
CA ALA A 162 13.32 3.01 1.74
C ALA A 162 14.21 3.51 2.89
N MET A 163 13.95 3.07 4.12
CA MET A 163 14.68 3.47 5.32
C MET A 163 15.73 2.45 5.78
N ASN A 164 15.85 1.32 5.07
CA ASN A 164 16.69 0.19 5.46
C ASN A 164 16.39 -0.30 6.90
N LEU A 165 15.10 -0.39 7.24
CA LEU A 165 14.63 -0.84 8.54
C LEU A 165 14.32 -2.34 8.53
N PRO A 166 14.50 -3.04 9.66
CA PRO A 166 13.96 -4.39 9.82
C PRO A 166 12.43 -4.40 9.64
N LEU A 167 11.89 -5.39 8.94
CA LEU A 167 10.45 -5.50 8.67
C LEU A 167 9.60 -5.46 9.96
N ARG A 168 10.10 -6.05 11.05
CA ARG A 168 9.42 -6.02 12.36
C ARG A 168 9.22 -4.61 12.89
N GLU A 169 10.13 -3.69 12.65
CA GLU A 169 9.99 -2.29 13.04
C GLU A 169 8.99 -1.57 12.14
N ALA A 170 9.01 -1.84 10.84
CA ALA A 170 8.07 -1.25 9.92
C ALA A 170 6.60 -1.67 10.19
N CYS A 171 6.37 -2.86 10.74
CA CYS A 171 5.02 -3.29 11.14
C CYS A 171 4.39 -2.40 12.22
N LYS A 172 5.20 -1.65 12.98
CA LYS A 172 4.73 -0.70 13.99
C LYS A 172 4.34 0.67 13.42
N VAL A 173 4.68 0.92 12.16
CA VAL A 173 4.36 2.20 11.50
C VAL A 173 2.86 2.30 11.27
N GLU A 174 2.27 3.38 11.75
CA GLU A 174 0.86 3.66 11.52
C GLU A 174 0.61 4.09 10.07
N VAL A 175 -0.38 3.46 9.44
CA VAL A 175 -0.82 3.79 8.08
C VAL A 175 -2.36 3.74 8.07
N GLY A 176 -3.01 4.90 8.22
CA GLY A 176 -4.48 5.03 8.26
C GLY A 176 -5.12 4.92 6.88
N TYR A 177 -6.44 4.68 6.83
CA TYR A 177 -7.20 4.75 5.58
C TYR A 177 -7.11 6.15 4.97
N GLY A 178 -6.95 6.23 3.65
CA GLY A 178 -6.80 7.51 2.95
C GLY A 178 -5.55 8.29 3.36
N SER A 179 -4.55 7.66 3.95
CA SER A 179 -3.28 8.30 4.26
C SER A 179 -2.35 8.35 3.05
N VAL A 180 -1.46 9.32 3.06
CA VAL A 180 -0.42 9.51 2.07
C VAL A 180 0.95 9.40 2.73
N THR A 181 1.84 8.62 2.13
CA THR A 181 3.25 8.50 2.50
C THR A 181 4.08 8.93 1.31
N ARG A 182 5.11 9.75 1.53
CA ARG A 182 5.96 10.24 0.44
C ARG A 182 7.39 9.76 0.57
N ILE A 183 7.88 9.14 -0.49
CA ILE A 183 9.28 8.73 -0.67
C ILE A 183 9.88 9.61 -1.79
N ILE A 184 11.10 10.07 -1.59
CA ILE A 184 11.86 10.84 -2.57
C ILE A 184 13.07 10.01 -2.98
N ILE A 185 13.31 9.95 -4.27
CA ILE A 185 14.53 9.37 -4.84
C ILE A 185 15.24 10.49 -5.59
N GLU A 186 16.46 10.79 -5.19
CA GLU A 186 17.28 11.85 -5.78
C GLU A 186 18.74 11.39 -5.83
N ASP A 187 19.32 11.37 -7.01
CA ASP A 187 20.71 10.93 -7.25
C ASP A 187 21.02 9.52 -6.70
N GLY A 188 20.05 8.60 -6.80
CA GLY A 188 20.17 7.23 -6.28
C GLY A 188 19.95 7.10 -4.77
N VAL A 189 19.76 8.21 -4.06
CA VAL A 189 19.46 8.23 -2.62
C VAL A 189 17.96 8.20 -2.40
N THR A 190 17.49 7.27 -1.56
CA THR A 190 16.08 7.13 -1.19
C THR A 190 15.84 7.72 0.19
N GLN A 191 14.83 8.58 0.33
CA GLN A 191 14.45 9.23 1.58
C GLN A 191 12.94 9.15 1.79
N VAL A 192 12.50 8.91 3.00
CA VAL A 192 11.08 9.03 3.41
C VAL A 192 10.85 10.45 3.90
N ALA A 193 10.06 11.23 3.15
CA ALA A 193 9.77 12.62 3.50
C ALA A 193 8.74 12.74 4.61
N PHE A 194 7.72 11.90 4.57
CA PHE A 194 6.71 11.77 5.62
C PHE A 194 5.93 10.45 5.46
N VAL A 195 5.29 10.03 6.55
CA VAL A 195 4.43 8.85 6.62
C VAL A 195 3.08 9.25 7.19
N ASN A 196 1.99 8.61 6.70
CA ASN A 196 0.65 8.67 7.30
C ASN A 196 0.08 10.09 7.46
N ARG A 197 0.08 10.88 6.41
CA ARG A 197 -0.57 12.20 6.38
C ARG A 197 -1.92 12.18 5.65
#